data_78a532458cf57dec19cbb2857d7399fc
#
_entry.id   78a532458cf57dec19cbb2857d7399fc
#
_cell.length_a   1.000
_cell.length_b   1.000
_cell.length_c   1.000
_cell.angle_alpha   90.00
_cell.angle_beta   90.00
_cell.angle_gamma   90.00
#
_symmetry.space_group_name_H-M   'P 1'
#
loop_
_entity.id
_entity.type
_entity.pdbx_description
1 polymer ?
#
loop_
_entity_poly.entity_id
_entity_poly.type
_entity_poly.pdbx_seq_one_letter_code
_entity_poly.pdbx_strand_id
1 'polypeptide(L)'
;MEKQTLETKKIVHNNISYLQYDLAKDQAKTSFFDISDINTIKDLRQEGLQKMHFLNLYSIFWFYSGEGTHIVDFDEYEIGQGTVFFLSPKRIRAYRNLNNVDGIAMCFPEDFLLKIDNELQGRIKTKMFYPANGFAHCKISEAAKEKMKPIVKLMQEASALQYEDKSLQASYFASLLSLLLIDMIRLGEWGDSSFSNVSSDSFQVYAKFVQMVEDNYIEHHAVKD
;
A
#
# COMPACT_ATOMS: atom_id res chain seq x y z
N MET A 1 2.20 -1.12 -24.95
CA MET A 1 2.09 -1.20 -23.47
C MET A 1 1.69 -2.62 -23.12
N GLU A 2 2.62 -3.46 -22.69
CA GLU A 2 2.27 -4.74 -22.08
C GLU A 2 1.52 -4.47 -20.78
N LYS A 3 0.29 -4.95 -20.72
CA LYS A 3 -0.51 -4.86 -19.48
C LYS A 3 0.21 -5.65 -18.40
N GLN A 4 0.58 -4.99 -17.32
CA GLN A 4 1.10 -5.65 -16.12
C GLN A 4 0.07 -6.69 -15.66
N THR A 5 0.48 -7.95 -15.66
CA THR A 5 -0.41 -9.06 -15.35
C THR A 5 -0.20 -9.47 -13.90
N LEU A 6 -1.22 -9.29 -13.07
CA LEU A 6 -1.27 -9.91 -11.76
C LEU A 6 -1.88 -11.30 -11.90
N GLU A 7 -1.17 -12.31 -11.40
CA GLU A 7 -1.73 -13.66 -11.27
C GLU A 7 -2.75 -13.68 -10.13
N THR A 8 -3.90 -14.27 -10.36
CA THR A 8 -4.95 -14.38 -9.36
C THR A 8 -5.06 -15.82 -8.89
N LYS A 9 -4.93 -16.04 -7.60
CA LYS A 9 -5.10 -17.34 -6.96
C LYS A 9 -6.24 -17.28 -5.94
N LYS A 10 -7.14 -18.25 -5.98
CA LYS A 10 -8.17 -18.41 -4.96
C LYS A 10 -7.62 -19.20 -3.79
N ILE A 11 -7.67 -18.63 -2.59
CA ILE A 11 -7.30 -19.27 -1.33
C ILE A 11 -8.56 -19.45 -0.49
N VAL A 12 -8.72 -20.60 0.14
CA VAL A 12 -9.80 -20.87 1.10
C VAL A 12 -9.19 -21.17 2.44
N HIS A 13 -9.56 -20.38 3.46
CA HIS A 13 -9.16 -20.59 4.84
C HIS A 13 -10.37 -20.40 5.75
N ASN A 14 -10.61 -21.33 6.67
CA ASN A 14 -11.77 -21.32 7.59
C ASN A 14 -13.12 -21.06 6.89
N ASN A 15 -13.37 -21.71 5.75
CA ASN A 15 -14.56 -21.52 4.92
C ASN A 15 -14.74 -20.12 4.29
N ILE A 16 -13.78 -19.23 4.42
CA ILE A 16 -13.77 -17.93 3.76
C ILE A 16 -12.88 -18.02 2.52
N SER A 17 -13.39 -17.49 1.41
CA SER A 17 -12.70 -17.49 0.11
C SER A 17 -12.07 -16.13 -0.13
N TYR A 18 -10.76 -16.09 -0.34
CA TYR A 18 -10.00 -14.90 -0.65
C TYR A 18 -9.43 -14.97 -2.06
N LEU A 19 -9.24 -13.83 -2.70
CA LEU A 19 -8.46 -13.71 -3.92
C LEU A 19 -7.06 -13.18 -3.55
N GLN A 20 -6.04 -13.96 -3.85
CA GLN A 20 -4.65 -13.50 -3.77
C GLN A 20 -4.25 -12.97 -5.14
N TYR A 21 -3.67 -11.77 -5.14
CA TYR A 21 -3.07 -11.17 -6.32
C TYR A 21 -1.56 -11.12 -6.12
N ASP A 22 -0.83 -11.85 -6.93
CA ASP A 22 0.63 -11.85 -6.96
C ASP A 22 1.13 -11.22 -8.26
N LEU A 23 2.36 -10.73 -8.23
CA LEU A 23 3.08 -10.38 -9.45
C LEU A 23 3.33 -11.64 -10.26
N ALA A 24 3.15 -11.57 -11.58
CA ALA A 24 3.58 -12.64 -12.47
C ALA A 24 5.05 -12.99 -12.22
N LYS A 25 5.40 -14.28 -12.25
CA LYS A 25 6.75 -14.78 -11.89
C LYS A 25 7.88 -14.08 -12.60
N ASP A 26 7.67 -13.62 -13.83
CA ASP A 26 8.68 -12.89 -14.60
C ASP A 26 8.84 -11.44 -14.13
N GLN A 27 7.84 -10.87 -13.49
CA GLN A 27 7.86 -9.52 -12.92
C GLN A 27 8.40 -9.48 -11.48
N ALA A 28 8.31 -10.59 -10.74
CA ALA A 28 8.87 -10.71 -9.39
C ALA A 28 10.41 -10.61 -9.34
N LYS A 29 11.09 -10.80 -10.48
CA LYS A 29 12.55 -10.68 -10.62
C LYS A 29 13.04 -9.28 -10.99
N THR A 30 12.14 -8.37 -11.32
CA THR A 30 12.46 -6.98 -11.67
C THR A 30 11.96 -6.06 -10.57
N SER A 31 12.70 -4.97 -10.33
CA SER A 31 12.30 -3.91 -9.41
C SER A 31 10.93 -3.35 -9.84
N PHE A 32 9.87 -3.94 -9.31
CA PHE A 32 8.51 -3.62 -9.68
C PHE A 32 7.99 -2.45 -8.85
N PHE A 33 7.50 -1.44 -9.53
CA PHE A 33 6.72 -0.34 -8.96
C PHE A 33 5.57 -0.07 -9.91
N ASP A 34 4.36 -0.15 -9.41
CA ASP A 34 3.15 0.19 -10.17
C ASP A 34 2.50 1.44 -9.61
N ILE A 35 2.09 2.33 -10.50
CA ILE A 35 1.24 3.47 -10.21
C ILE A 35 0.15 3.54 -11.26
N SER A 36 -1.09 3.37 -10.82
CA SER A 36 -2.26 3.27 -11.70
C SER A 36 -3.40 4.16 -11.19
N ASP A 37 -4.21 4.67 -12.11
CA ASP A 37 -5.44 5.37 -11.73
C ASP A 37 -6.44 4.39 -11.12
N ILE A 38 -7.11 4.81 -10.06
CA ILE A 38 -8.12 3.99 -9.35
C ILE A 38 -9.25 3.57 -10.28
N ASN A 39 -9.67 4.43 -11.20
CA ASN A 39 -10.70 4.09 -12.18
C ASN A 39 -10.25 2.95 -13.11
N THR A 40 -9.00 2.96 -13.55
CA THR A 40 -8.45 1.85 -14.35
C THR A 40 -8.52 0.52 -13.60
N ILE A 41 -8.18 0.53 -12.30
CA ILE A 41 -8.25 -0.66 -11.46
C ILE A 41 -9.71 -1.10 -11.25
N LYS A 42 -10.60 -0.15 -10.99
CA LYS A 42 -12.04 -0.40 -10.84
C LYS A 42 -12.63 -1.07 -12.07
N ASP A 43 -12.36 -0.54 -13.25
CA ASP A 43 -12.90 -1.04 -14.52
C ASP A 43 -12.38 -2.43 -14.85
N LEU A 44 -11.09 -2.71 -14.57
CA LEU A 44 -10.48 -4.01 -14.84
C LEU A 44 -10.88 -5.09 -13.82
N ARG A 45 -11.36 -4.72 -12.63
CA ARG A 45 -11.52 -5.64 -11.49
C ARG A 45 -12.84 -5.47 -10.74
N GLN A 46 -13.85 -4.89 -11.35
CA GLN A 46 -15.10 -4.47 -10.70
C GLN A 46 -15.71 -5.54 -9.78
N GLU A 47 -15.79 -6.81 -10.23
CA GLU A 47 -16.29 -7.91 -9.40
C GLU A 47 -15.27 -8.39 -8.34
N GLY A 48 -13.98 -8.28 -8.62
CA GLY A 48 -12.90 -8.72 -7.73
C GLY A 48 -12.70 -7.81 -6.54
N LEU A 49 -12.88 -6.48 -6.70
CA LEU A 49 -12.69 -5.50 -5.63
C LEU A 49 -13.72 -5.63 -4.50
N GLN A 50 -14.93 -6.11 -4.82
CA GLN A 50 -15.97 -6.34 -3.81
C GLN A 50 -15.75 -7.62 -3.00
N LYS A 51 -14.96 -8.56 -3.51
CA LYS A 51 -14.61 -9.80 -2.81
C LYS A 51 -13.42 -9.56 -1.90
N MET A 52 -13.37 -10.28 -0.78
CA MET A 52 -12.20 -10.27 0.08
C MET A 52 -10.97 -10.71 -0.70
N HIS A 53 -9.94 -9.89 -0.71
CA HIS A 53 -8.69 -10.16 -1.41
C HIS A 53 -7.49 -9.56 -0.68
N PHE A 54 -6.29 -10.00 -1.01
CA PHE A 54 -5.04 -9.42 -0.52
C PHE A 54 -3.97 -9.39 -1.62
N LEU A 55 -2.97 -8.56 -1.41
CA LEU A 55 -1.77 -8.48 -2.24
C LEU A 55 -0.55 -8.81 -1.38
N ASN A 56 0.46 -9.45 -1.98
CA ASN A 56 1.78 -9.62 -1.37
C ASN A 56 2.69 -8.40 -1.63
N LEU A 57 2.11 -7.22 -1.64
CA LEU A 57 2.76 -5.95 -1.94
C LEU A 57 2.32 -4.90 -0.94
N TYR A 58 3.20 -3.98 -0.63
CA TYR A 58 2.82 -2.71 -0.03
C TYR A 58 1.94 -1.96 -1.00
N SER A 59 0.88 -1.33 -0.49
CA SER A 59 -0.06 -0.60 -1.32
C SER A 59 -0.45 0.71 -0.68
N ILE A 60 -0.57 1.76 -1.49
CA ILE A 60 -1.05 3.07 -1.10
C ILE A 60 -2.20 3.42 -2.03
N PHE A 61 -3.37 3.69 -1.46
CA PHE A 61 -4.55 4.15 -2.20
C PHE A 61 -4.86 5.58 -1.77
N TRP A 62 -4.73 6.51 -2.69
CA TRP A 62 -5.03 7.90 -2.45
C TRP A 62 -6.22 8.33 -3.29
N PHE A 63 -7.35 8.55 -2.62
CA PHE A 63 -8.61 8.98 -3.23
C PHE A 63 -8.63 10.51 -3.31
N TYR A 64 -8.67 11.05 -4.51
CA TYR A 64 -8.78 12.48 -4.76
C TYR A 64 -10.22 12.98 -4.62
N SER A 65 -11.19 12.12 -4.99
CA SER A 65 -12.62 12.38 -4.88
C SER A 65 -13.42 11.09 -4.84
N GLY A 66 -14.74 11.22 -4.67
CA GLY A 66 -15.69 10.13 -4.61
C GLY A 66 -15.97 9.67 -3.20
N GLU A 67 -16.75 8.61 -3.09
CA GLU A 67 -17.19 8.03 -1.84
C GLU A 67 -17.26 6.50 -1.92
N GLY A 68 -17.31 5.85 -0.78
CA GLY A 68 -17.42 4.40 -0.66
C GLY A 68 -16.92 3.91 0.69
N THR A 69 -16.80 2.59 0.79
CA THR A 69 -16.29 1.93 1.99
C THR A 69 -15.10 1.04 1.61
N HIS A 70 -14.00 1.19 2.31
CA HIS A 70 -12.86 0.30 2.28
C HIS A 70 -12.91 -0.59 3.51
N ILE A 71 -12.99 -1.89 3.31
CA ILE A 71 -12.95 -2.88 4.39
C ILE A 71 -11.51 -3.38 4.47
N VAL A 72 -10.91 -3.29 5.66
CA VAL A 72 -9.55 -3.78 5.92
C VAL A 72 -9.56 -4.60 7.21
N ASP A 73 -9.15 -5.86 7.11
CA ASP A 73 -9.14 -6.81 8.22
C ASP A 73 -10.47 -6.86 9.00
N PHE A 74 -11.59 -6.77 8.25
CA PHE A 74 -12.98 -6.77 8.69
C PHE A 74 -13.52 -5.46 9.29
N ASP A 75 -12.69 -4.43 9.49
CA ASP A 75 -13.14 -3.09 9.88
C ASP A 75 -13.49 -2.25 8.64
N GLU A 76 -14.49 -1.38 8.78
CA GLU A 76 -14.97 -0.51 7.72
C GLU A 76 -14.44 0.91 7.87
N TYR A 77 -13.90 1.46 6.78
CA TYR A 77 -13.34 2.80 6.70
C TYR A 77 -14.00 3.58 5.57
N GLU A 78 -14.40 4.81 5.85
CA GLU A 78 -14.99 5.69 4.83
C GLU A 78 -13.96 6.16 3.82
N ILE A 79 -14.31 6.04 2.54
CA ILE A 79 -13.60 6.67 1.43
C ILE A 79 -14.22 8.04 1.20
N GLY A 80 -13.39 9.06 1.11
CA GLY A 80 -13.80 10.43 0.79
C GLY A 80 -12.65 11.22 0.18
N GLN A 81 -12.92 12.48 -0.13
CA GLN A 81 -11.91 13.36 -0.70
C GLN A 81 -10.66 13.45 0.16
N GLY A 82 -9.52 13.21 -0.43
CA GLY A 82 -8.20 13.27 0.19
C GLY A 82 -7.85 12.06 1.06
N THR A 83 -8.70 11.05 1.19
CA THR A 83 -8.41 9.87 2.00
C THR A 83 -7.27 9.05 1.40
N VAL A 84 -6.29 8.71 2.23
CA VAL A 84 -5.16 7.85 1.88
C VAL A 84 -5.13 6.64 2.79
N PHE A 85 -5.02 5.45 2.22
CA PHE A 85 -4.88 4.18 2.92
C PHE A 85 -3.52 3.58 2.65
N PHE A 86 -2.87 3.07 3.70
CA PHE A 86 -1.56 2.42 3.64
C PHE A 86 -1.70 0.97 4.07
N LEU A 87 -1.45 0.03 3.17
CA LEU A 87 -1.61 -1.40 3.43
C LEU A 87 -0.27 -2.12 3.31
N SER A 88 0.09 -2.82 4.37
CA SER A 88 1.17 -3.82 4.33
C SER A 88 0.75 -5.04 3.50
N PRO A 89 1.71 -5.87 3.05
CA PRO A 89 1.41 -7.14 2.39
C PRO A 89 0.46 -8.00 3.22
N LYS A 90 -0.32 -8.83 2.55
CA LYS A 90 -1.26 -9.82 3.11
C LYS A 90 -2.47 -9.23 3.87
N ARG A 91 -2.63 -7.92 4.01
CA ARG A 91 -3.84 -7.31 4.57
C ARG A 91 -5.05 -7.68 3.72
N ILE A 92 -6.07 -8.24 4.37
CA ILE A 92 -7.34 -8.61 3.74
C ILE A 92 -8.15 -7.34 3.53
N ARG A 93 -8.67 -7.17 2.31
CA ARG A 93 -9.44 -5.98 1.96
C ARG A 93 -10.56 -6.26 0.99
N ALA A 94 -11.55 -5.40 1.01
CA ALA A 94 -12.62 -5.32 0.01
C ALA A 94 -13.12 -3.87 -0.10
N TYR A 95 -13.83 -3.58 -1.17
CA TYR A 95 -14.45 -2.27 -1.37
C TYR A 95 -15.95 -2.43 -1.57
N ARG A 96 -16.74 -1.50 -1.02
CA ARG A 96 -18.19 -1.45 -1.21
C ARG A 96 -18.62 -0.04 -1.63
N ASN A 97 -19.68 0.01 -2.40
CA ASN A 97 -20.39 1.25 -2.74
C ASN A 97 -19.48 2.34 -3.33
N LEU A 98 -18.47 1.94 -4.12
CA LEU A 98 -17.60 2.90 -4.79
C LEU A 98 -18.39 3.74 -5.79
N ASN A 99 -18.49 5.05 -5.55
CA ASN A 99 -19.21 5.99 -6.38
C ASN A 99 -18.33 7.20 -6.73
N ASN A 100 -18.22 7.50 -8.03
CA ASN A 100 -17.45 8.63 -8.57
C ASN A 100 -16.03 8.75 -7.99
N VAL A 101 -15.39 7.62 -7.68
CA VAL A 101 -14.03 7.61 -7.12
C VAL A 101 -13.02 8.00 -8.19
N ASP A 102 -12.09 8.85 -7.82
CA ASP A 102 -10.91 9.23 -8.58
C ASP A 102 -9.70 9.24 -7.65
N GLY A 103 -8.52 8.94 -8.19
CA GLY A 103 -7.30 8.88 -7.40
C GLY A 103 -6.25 7.94 -7.99
N ILE A 104 -5.25 7.63 -7.21
CA ILE A 104 -4.15 6.75 -7.59
C ILE A 104 -3.98 5.59 -6.62
N ALA A 105 -3.53 4.47 -7.15
CA ALA A 105 -3.03 3.34 -6.40
C ALA A 105 -1.56 3.11 -6.74
N MET A 106 -0.74 2.92 -5.73
CA MET A 106 0.67 2.56 -5.85
C MET A 106 0.89 1.20 -5.18
N CYS A 107 1.59 0.30 -5.88
CA CYS A 107 1.94 -1.02 -5.37
C CYS A 107 3.42 -1.30 -5.58
N PHE A 108 4.10 -1.81 -4.55
CA PHE A 108 5.53 -2.09 -4.62
C PHE A 108 5.94 -3.19 -3.62
N PRO A 109 6.99 -3.98 -3.92
CA PRO A 109 7.54 -4.96 -3.01
C PRO A 109 8.40 -4.31 -1.92
N GLU A 110 8.73 -5.06 -0.90
CA GLU A 110 9.56 -4.61 0.23
C GLU A 110 10.93 -4.07 -0.21
N ASP A 111 11.50 -4.60 -1.27
CA ASP A 111 12.80 -4.17 -1.83
C ASP A 111 12.86 -2.67 -2.12
N PHE A 112 11.73 -2.02 -2.41
CA PHE A 112 11.68 -0.57 -2.58
C PHE A 112 11.86 0.17 -1.25
N LEU A 113 11.29 -0.33 -0.17
CA LEU A 113 11.49 0.25 1.16
C LEU A 113 12.94 0.05 1.63
N LEU A 114 13.58 -1.08 1.28
CA LEU A 114 14.99 -1.33 1.59
C LEU A 114 15.97 -0.38 0.89
N LYS A 115 15.54 0.28 -0.19
CA LYS A 115 16.34 1.32 -0.89
C LYS A 115 16.22 2.70 -0.23
N ILE A 116 15.33 2.88 0.71
CA ILE A 116 15.15 4.11 1.48
C ILE A 116 16.13 4.09 2.66
N ASP A 117 16.59 5.25 3.09
CA ASP A 117 17.40 5.39 4.30
C ASP A 117 16.77 4.66 5.50
N ASN A 118 17.59 3.96 6.29
CA ASN A 118 17.12 3.06 7.35
C ASN A 118 16.26 3.77 8.42
N GLU A 119 16.61 5.00 8.81
CA GLU A 119 15.83 5.75 9.80
C GLU A 119 14.47 6.14 9.22
N LEU A 120 14.48 6.64 7.99
CA LEU A 120 13.26 7.00 7.28
C LEU A 120 12.39 5.78 7.00
N GLN A 121 12.99 4.65 6.58
CA GLN A 121 12.30 3.38 6.40
C GLN A 121 11.59 2.93 7.68
N GLY A 122 12.29 2.98 8.81
CA GLY A 122 11.70 2.68 10.12
C GLY A 122 10.46 3.54 10.37
N ARG A 123 10.55 4.85 10.23
CA ARG A 123 9.44 5.80 10.42
C ARG A 123 8.27 5.52 9.49
N ILE A 124 8.54 5.24 8.20
CA ILE A 124 7.52 4.92 7.20
C ILE A 124 6.79 3.63 7.58
N LYS A 125 7.53 2.55 7.81
CA LYS A 125 6.93 1.25 8.17
C LYS A 125 6.05 1.42 9.41
N THR A 126 6.55 2.05 10.41
CA THR A 126 5.91 2.19 11.72
C THR A 126 4.65 3.03 11.68
N LYS A 127 4.69 4.15 10.97
CA LYS A 127 3.57 5.09 10.96
C LYS A 127 2.50 4.71 9.94
N MET A 128 2.91 4.14 8.82
CA MET A 128 2.04 3.95 7.67
C MET A 128 1.60 2.51 7.44
N PHE A 129 2.49 1.55 7.62
CA PHE A 129 2.19 0.16 7.24
C PHE A 129 1.94 -0.76 8.43
N TYR A 130 2.57 -0.48 9.58
CA TYR A 130 2.44 -1.27 10.80
C TYR A 130 2.19 -0.36 12.02
N PRO A 131 1.11 0.42 12.05
CA PRO A 131 0.81 1.25 13.22
C PRO A 131 0.52 0.36 14.44
N ALA A 132 0.94 0.83 15.62
CA ALA A 132 0.73 0.08 16.86
C ALA A 132 -0.75 -0.13 17.20
N ASN A 133 -1.62 0.75 16.70
CA ASN A 133 -3.05 0.69 16.93
C ASN A 133 -3.79 0.71 15.59
N GLY A 134 -4.44 -0.40 15.25
CA GLY A 134 -5.36 -0.48 14.14
C GLY A 134 -4.71 -0.39 12.75
N PHE A 135 -5.28 0.44 11.90
CA PHE A 135 -4.95 0.57 10.50
C PHE A 135 -4.59 2.02 10.15
N ALA A 136 -3.51 2.22 9.38
CA ALA A 136 -3.05 3.56 9.03
C ALA A 136 -3.82 4.13 7.85
N HIS A 137 -4.44 5.26 8.09
CA HIS A 137 -5.02 6.12 7.07
C HIS A 137 -4.85 7.60 7.48
N CYS A 138 -4.88 8.49 6.50
CA CYS A 138 -4.87 9.93 6.76
C CYS A 138 -5.73 10.65 5.73
N LYS A 139 -6.00 11.92 5.99
CA LYS A 139 -6.57 12.85 5.01
C LYS A 139 -5.51 13.82 4.50
N ILE A 140 -5.48 14.02 3.21
CA ILE A 140 -4.63 15.00 2.54
C ILE A 140 -5.53 16.14 2.04
N SER A 141 -5.31 17.34 2.56
CA SER A 141 -6.05 18.52 2.12
C SER A 141 -5.75 18.85 0.65
N GLU A 142 -6.65 19.58 -0.01
CA GLU A 142 -6.45 19.99 -1.41
C GLU A 142 -5.15 20.78 -1.59
N ALA A 143 -4.84 21.68 -0.67
CA ALA A 143 -3.60 22.46 -0.71
C ALA A 143 -2.34 21.58 -0.57
N ALA A 144 -2.39 20.51 0.23
CA ALA A 144 -1.30 19.56 0.36
C ALA A 144 -1.20 18.66 -0.89
N LYS A 145 -2.34 18.25 -1.48
CA LYS A 145 -2.39 17.50 -2.74
C LYS A 145 -1.70 18.25 -3.87
N GLU A 146 -1.98 19.55 -4.04
CA GLU A 146 -1.36 20.35 -5.08
C GLU A 146 0.18 20.41 -4.94
N LYS A 147 0.73 20.39 -3.72
CA LYS A 147 2.19 20.33 -3.49
C LYS A 147 2.78 18.97 -3.89
N MET A 148 2.04 17.88 -3.71
CA MET A 148 2.51 16.52 -3.99
C MET A 148 2.24 16.05 -5.44
N LYS A 149 1.31 16.70 -6.16
CA LYS A 149 1.01 16.40 -7.55
C LYS A 149 2.23 16.30 -8.48
N PRO A 150 3.22 17.21 -8.42
CA PRO A 150 4.41 17.10 -9.26
C PRO A 150 5.18 15.79 -9.06
N ILE A 151 5.26 15.30 -7.82
CA ILE A 151 5.93 14.03 -7.49
C ILE A 151 5.17 12.86 -8.14
N VAL A 152 3.86 12.82 -7.95
CA VAL A 152 2.98 11.81 -8.56
C VAL A 152 3.10 11.81 -10.08
N LYS A 153 3.10 12.99 -10.70
CA LYS A 153 3.27 13.14 -12.15
C LYS A 153 4.61 12.58 -12.61
N LEU A 154 5.71 12.89 -11.94
CA LEU A 154 7.01 12.32 -12.25
C LEU A 154 7.03 10.79 -12.13
N MET A 155 6.34 10.22 -11.13
CA MET A 155 6.22 8.77 -10.98
C MET A 155 5.42 8.15 -12.14
N GLN A 156 4.32 8.77 -12.56
CA GLN A 156 3.51 8.31 -13.69
C GLN A 156 4.28 8.39 -15.02
N GLU A 157 4.98 9.50 -15.27
CA GLU A 157 5.83 9.68 -16.44
C GLU A 157 6.96 8.64 -16.47
N ALA A 158 7.63 8.42 -15.33
CA ALA A 158 8.69 7.43 -15.22
C ALA A 158 8.19 5.99 -15.42
N SER A 159 6.96 5.68 -15.00
CA SER A 159 6.38 4.34 -15.20
C SER A 159 6.08 4.04 -16.67
N ALA A 160 5.86 5.08 -17.49
CA ALA A 160 5.63 4.94 -18.92
C ALA A 160 6.93 4.80 -19.76
N LEU A 161 8.09 5.08 -19.15
CA LEU A 161 9.38 5.00 -19.83
C LEU A 161 10.00 3.60 -19.73
N GLN A 162 10.72 3.21 -20.76
CA GLN A 162 11.59 2.04 -20.71
C GLN A 162 12.99 2.47 -20.26
N TYR A 163 13.47 1.87 -19.19
CA TYR A 163 14.82 2.08 -18.69
C TYR A 163 15.70 0.90 -19.09
N GLU A 164 16.88 1.18 -19.66
CA GLU A 164 17.89 0.15 -19.90
C GLU A 164 18.45 -0.36 -18.57
N ASP A 165 18.75 0.57 -17.63
CA ASP A 165 19.21 0.24 -16.29
C ASP A 165 18.03 0.17 -15.29
N LYS A 166 17.63 -1.06 -14.99
CA LYS A 166 16.55 -1.33 -14.03
C LYS A 166 16.90 -0.95 -12.59
N SER A 167 18.18 -0.95 -12.22
CA SER A 167 18.62 -0.53 -10.89
C SER A 167 18.48 0.98 -10.73
N LEU A 168 18.86 1.74 -11.75
CA LEU A 168 18.66 3.19 -11.77
C LEU A 168 17.18 3.56 -11.73
N GLN A 169 16.34 2.87 -12.51
CA GLN A 169 14.89 3.03 -12.47
C GLN A 169 14.34 2.82 -11.06
N ALA A 170 14.72 1.72 -10.41
CA ALA A 170 14.27 1.41 -9.07
C ALA A 170 14.71 2.46 -8.04
N SER A 171 15.95 2.95 -8.16
CA SER A 171 16.46 4.01 -7.28
C SER A 171 15.74 5.34 -7.49
N TYR A 172 15.39 5.65 -8.74
CA TYR A 172 14.59 6.85 -9.06
C TYR A 172 13.20 6.78 -8.42
N PHE A 173 12.47 5.65 -8.59
CA PHE A 173 11.18 5.45 -7.95
C PHE A 173 11.26 5.47 -6.42
N ALA A 174 12.27 4.82 -5.83
CA ALA A 174 12.46 4.84 -4.38
C ALA A 174 12.68 6.26 -3.85
N SER A 175 13.40 7.11 -4.58
CA SER A 175 13.61 8.51 -4.22
C SER A 175 12.32 9.33 -4.29
N LEU A 176 11.53 9.17 -5.36
CA LEU A 176 10.23 9.84 -5.49
C LEU A 176 9.23 9.35 -4.44
N LEU A 177 9.21 8.04 -4.17
CA LEU A 177 8.38 7.46 -3.14
C LEU A 177 8.76 8.00 -1.76
N SER A 178 10.05 8.08 -1.44
CA SER A 178 10.55 8.65 -0.18
C SER A 178 10.06 10.08 0.01
N LEU A 179 10.19 10.91 -1.02
CA LEU A 179 9.74 12.31 -0.98
C LEU A 179 8.23 12.41 -0.77
N LEU A 180 7.45 11.62 -1.50
CA LEU A 180 6.00 11.57 -1.37
C LEU A 180 5.57 11.15 0.04
N LEU A 181 6.18 10.10 0.60
CA LEU A 181 5.85 9.59 1.93
C LEU A 181 6.25 10.57 3.03
N ILE A 182 7.38 11.26 2.89
CA ILE A 182 7.78 12.36 3.80
C ILE A 182 6.70 13.47 3.79
N ASP A 183 6.26 13.88 2.62
CA ASP A 183 5.24 14.92 2.52
C ASP A 183 3.88 14.45 3.05
N MET A 184 3.49 13.21 2.84
CA MET A 184 2.31 12.62 3.47
C MET A 184 2.42 12.59 5.00
N ILE A 185 3.60 12.29 5.56
CA ILE A 185 3.84 12.34 7.01
C ILE A 185 3.67 13.76 7.55
N ARG A 186 4.20 14.77 6.83
CA ARG A 186 4.23 16.18 7.27
C ARG A 186 2.91 16.91 7.08
N LEU A 187 2.20 16.60 6.01
CA LEU A 187 1.04 17.37 5.54
C LEU A 187 -0.28 16.63 5.73
N GLY A 188 -0.24 15.34 6.02
CA GLY A 188 -1.42 14.52 6.25
C GLY A 188 -2.05 14.80 7.61
N GLU A 189 -3.37 14.79 7.63
CA GLU A 189 -4.18 14.81 8.85
C GLU A 189 -4.42 13.36 9.28
N TRP A 190 -3.66 12.93 10.30
CA TRP A 190 -3.68 11.56 10.82
C TRP A 190 -4.68 11.47 11.97
N GLY A 191 -5.48 10.41 12.02
CA GLY A 191 -6.37 10.15 13.15
C GLY A 191 -5.59 9.80 14.44
N ASP A 192 -6.24 9.92 15.59
CA ASP A 192 -5.64 9.73 16.93
C ASP A 192 -4.99 8.34 17.14
N SER A 193 -5.41 7.32 16.40
CA SER A 193 -4.83 5.98 16.45
C SER A 193 -3.41 5.87 15.86
N SER A 194 -2.98 6.88 15.09
CA SER A 194 -1.74 6.83 14.31
C SER A 194 -0.51 7.38 15.04
N PHE A 195 -0.67 7.91 16.26
CA PHE A 195 0.41 8.61 16.98
C PHE A 195 0.51 8.20 18.44
N SER A 196 1.16 7.10 18.73
CA SER A 196 1.84 6.96 20.00
C SER A 196 3.30 7.37 19.81
N ASN A 197 3.86 8.20 20.71
CA ASN A 197 5.29 8.53 20.80
C ASN A 197 6.06 7.27 21.25
N VAL A 198 6.08 6.24 20.43
CA VAL A 198 6.89 5.04 20.70
C VAL A 198 8.29 5.33 20.20
N SER A 199 9.30 5.08 21.03
CA SER A 199 10.69 5.24 20.64
C SER A 199 11.01 4.37 19.41
N SER A 200 11.90 4.84 18.53
CA SER A 200 12.23 4.14 17.28
C SER A 200 12.63 2.67 17.49
N ASP A 201 13.32 2.37 18.60
CA ASP A 201 13.80 1.00 18.90
C ASP A 201 12.69 0.05 19.32
N SER A 202 11.81 0.48 20.22
CA SER A 202 10.64 -0.33 20.64
C SER A 202 9.73 -0.62 19.49
N PHE A 203 9.69 0.29 18.52
CA PHE A 203 8.84 0.16 17.37
C PHE A 203 9.45 -0.75 16.29
N GLN A 204 10.75 -0.73 16.06
CA GLN A 204 11.41 -1.69 15.17
C GLN A 204 11.19 -3.14 15.67
N VAL A 205 11.22 -3.35 16.99
CA VAL A 205 10.91 -4.63 17.61
C VAL A 205 9.45 -5.02 17.33
N TYR A 206 8.50 -4.10 17.50
CA TYR A 206 7.09 -4.36 17.23
C TYR A 206 6.81 -4.66 15.75
N ALA A 207 7.32 -3.84 14.83
CA ALA A 207 7.14 -4.07 13.39
C ALA A 207 7.73 -5.41 12.95
N LYS A 208 8.91 -5.76 13.46
CA LYS A 208 9.54 -7.06 13.21
C LYS A 208 8.74 -8.21 13.80
N PHE A 209 8.18 -8.04 15.00
CA PHE A 209 7.30 -9.03 15.61
C PHE A 209 6.05 -9.26 14.78
N VAL A 210 5.34 -8.19 14.35
CA VAL A 210 4.15 -8.31 13.52
C VAL A 210 4.48 -9.01 12.20
N GLN A 211 5.58 -8.64 11.55
CA GLN A 211 6.02 -9.27 10.32
C GLN A 211 6.35 -10.76 10.53
N MET A 212 7.03 -11.10 11.62
CA MET A 212 7.31 -12.50 11.95
C MET A 212 6.03 -13.31 12.20
N VAL A 213 5.02 -12.72 12.85
CA VAL A 213 3.72 -13.35 13.04
C VAL A 213 3.04 -13.56 11.70
N GLU A 214 2.99 -12.55 10.82
CA GLU A 214 2.38 -12.65 9.50
C GLU A 214 3.07 -13.69 8.60
N ASP A 215 4.40 -13.81 8.68
CA ASP A 215 5.16 -14.77 7.87
C ASP A 215 5.00 -16.21 8.34
N ASN A 216 4.80 -16.41 9.63
CA ASN A 216 4.78 -17.76 10.24
C ASN A 216 3.35 -18.23 10.61
N TYR A 217 2.35 -17.36 10.63
CA TYR A 217 1.00 -17.69 11.08
C TYR A 217 0.35 -18.86 10.34
N ILE A 218 0.66 -19.04 9.04
CA ILE A 218 0.09 -20.13 8.24
C ILE A 218 0.68 -21.49 8.62
N GLU A 219 1.94 -21.53 9.03
CA GLU A 219 2.68 -22.77 9.35
C GLU A 219 2.72 -23.10 10.86
N HIS A 220 2.62 -22.07 11.71
CA HIS A 220 2.76 -22.19 13.15
C HIS A 220 1.59 -21.51 13.88
N HIS A 221 0.54 -22.28 14.20
CA HIS A 221 -0.67 -21.78 14.86
C HIS A 221 -0.62 -21.85 16.39
N ALA A 222 0.39 -22.46 16.96
CA ALA A 222 0.50 -22.66 18.41
C ALA A 222 1.74 -21.94 18.95
N VAL A 223 1.55 -21.16 20.01
CA VAL A 223 2.64 -20.71 20.86
C VAL A 223 3.12 -21.96 21.62
N LYS A 224 4.32 -22.42 21.32
CA LYS A 224 4.97 -23.46 22.15
C LYS A 224 5.55 -22.77 23.37
N ASP A 225 5.15 -23.25 24.55
CA ASP A 225 5.73 -22.90 25.84
C ASP A 225 7.25 -23.15 25.87
#